data_a7168b8ae543c75e18c6561f5143046d
#
_entry.id   a7168b8ae543c75e18c6561f5143046d
#
_cell.length_a   1.000
_cell.length_b   1.000
_cell.length_c   1.000
_cell.angle_alpha   90.00
_cell.angle_beta   90.00
_cell.angle_gamma   90.00
#
_symmetry.space_group_name_H-M   'P 1'
#
loop_
_entity.id
_entity.type
_entity.pdbx_description
1 polymer ?
#
loop_
_entity_poly.entity_id
_entity_poly.type
_entity_poly.pdbx_seq_one_letter_code
_entity_poly.pdbx_strand_id
1 'polypeptide(L)'
;MKIIILGSGPGGYVAALRAAQMGAEVTIVEEKEVGGTCLNEGCIPTKTLVASAEAYSKAKDLASYGIDITGEIKLNVKKIMERKNSVVSTQVKGIRGLFKSWGVTLKDGRGSFISEKQIRVVSKQGKEETLTADKFIIATGVSQPSIPTFPFDGKQIISSSEALQIQEIPDSMLILGAGVMGCEFACIYREFGTDVSMVELMPRALSIEDAEISQVLERELKKKKIKLHVGVKAERVTTDASGVKAFLSDGKEIFASKILVTIGSRAFNTSGIGLEHVGVELDKRGAIVVNEFMETSNKDVYAIGDVTGGMLLAYVASKQGTCAVANIMGHKEKMDYNVIPVGIFTHPEIASVGLREHQAQERGLKYKIGRFQYRALGKAHAMGEIAGMFKVIADTETNKLLGVHIIGHNAADIIHEAAVALKAGMTAEALADTVHAHPTLAEGLMEAAEDVMGRAIHVPKP
;
A
#
# COMPACT_ATOMS: atom_id res chain seq x y z
N MET A 1 -30.88 2.31 14.94
CA MET A 1 -30.05 1.09 14.83
C MET A 1 -28.72 1.34 15.51
N LYS A 2 -28.30 0.43 16.36
CA LYS A 2 -26.97 0.48 17.02
C LYS A 2 -25.97 -0.39 16.30
N ILE A 3 -24.81 0.17 15.97
CA ILE A 3 -23.73 -0.53 15.28
C ILE A 3 -22.46 -0.45 16.12
N ILE A 4 -21.82 -1.59 16.35
CA ILE A 4 -20.50 -1.65 16.98
C ILE A 4 -19.47 -2.08 15.95
N ILE A 5 -18.32 -1.35 15.89
CA ILE A 5 -17.23 -1.63 14.98
C ILE A 5 -15.98 -1.98 15.79
N LEU A 6 -15.37 -3.14 15.51
CA LEU A 6 -14.13 -3.59 16.14
C LEU A 6 -12.92 -3.23 15.25
N GLY A 7 -12.11 -2.29 15.70
CA GLY A 7 -10.95 -1.75 15.00
C GLY A 7 -11.26 -0.45 14.24
N SER A 8 -10.35 0.53 14.38
CA SER A 8 -10.46 1.86 13.79
C SER A 8 -9.43 2.14 12.69
N GLY A 9 -8.96 1.09 12.02
CA GLY A 9 -8.18 1.22 10.78
C GLY A 9 -9.00 1.87 9.65
N PRO A 10 -8.45 2.01 8.43
CA PRO A 10 -9.12 2.67 7.30
C PRO A 10 -10.53 2.16 7.01
N GLY A 11 -10.76 0.85 7.09
CA GLY A 11 -12.11 0.30 6.96
C GLY A 11 -13.03 0.72 8.09
N GLY A 12 -12.57 0.55 9.34
CA GLY A 12 -13.40 0.76 10.53
C GLY A 12 -13.79 2.22 10.75
N TYR A 13 -12.84 3.18 10.68
CA TYR A 13 -13.19 4.58 10.90
C TYR A 13 -14.07 5.15 9.77
N VAL A 14 -13.85 4.72 8.51
CA VAL A 14 -14.69 5.13 7.39
C VAL A 14 -16.11 4.55 7.52
N ALA A 15 -16.23 3.27 7.91
CA ALA A 15 -17.51 2.65 8.20
C ALA A 15 -18.25 3.37 9.34
N ALA A 16 -17.54 3.72 10.43
CA ALA A 16 -18.13 4.43 11.57
C ALA A 16 -18.72 5.79 11.16
N LEU A 17 -17.96 6.57 10.41
CA LEU A 17 -18.41 7.88 9.94
C LEU A 17 -19.58 7.74 8.96
N ARG A 18 -19.51 6.78 8.02
CA ARG A 18 -20.59 6.54 7.07
C ARG A 18 -21.88 6.07 7.77
N ALA A 19 -21.77 5.18 8.75
CA ALA A 19 -22.94 4.72 9.53
C ALA A 19 -23.59 5.86 10.31
N ALA A 20 -22.78 6.72 10.94
CA ALA A 20 -23.28 7.90 11.65
C ALA A 20 -23.95 8.90 10.68
N GLN A 21 -23.38 9.15 9.49
CA GLN A 21 -23.99 9.97 8.44
C GLN A 21 -25.36 9.44 7.98
N MET A 22 -25.53 8.13 8.02
CA MET A 22 -26.81 7.45 7.68
C MET A 22 -27.75 7.32 8.88
N GLY A 23 -27.46 7.95 10.02
CA GLY A 23 -28.34 8.03 11.20
C GLY A 23 -28.25 6.85 12.17
N ALA A 24 -27.20 6.00 12.09
CA ALA A 24 -26.97 4.97 13.08
C ALA A 24 -26.32 5.53 14.37
N GLU A 25 -26.62 4.92 15.51
CA GLU A 25 -25.86 5.10 16.75
C GLU A 25 -24.62 4.21 16.70
N VAL A 26 -23.42 4.81 16.64
CA VAL A 26 -22.19 4.10 16.36
C VAL A 26 -21.25 4.12 17.56
N THR A 27 -20.77 2.93 17.93
CA THR A 27 -19.63 2.77 18.84
C THR A 27 -18.49 2.08 18.09
N ILE A 28 -17.29 2.64 18.15
CA ILE A 28 -16.07 2.04 17.60
C ILE A 28 -15.11 1.69 18.74
N VAL A 29 -14.56 0.48 18.71
CA VAL A 29 -13.65 -0.05 19.73
C VAL A 29 -12.27 -0.17 19.12
N GLU A 30 -11.25 0.44 19.76
CA GLU A 30 -9.87 0.42 19.29
C GLU A 30 -8.92 -0.01 20.40
N GLU A 31 -8.13 -1.04 20.13
CA GLU A 31 -7.17 -1.59 21.11
C GLU A 31 -5.88 -0.77 21.21
N LYS A 32 -5.42 -0.21 20.09
CA LYS A 32 -4.11 0.47 19.99
C LYS A 32 -4.26 1.98 19.85
N GLU A 33 -4.33 2.43 18.60
CA GLU A 33 -4.46 3.84 18.26
C GLU A 33 -5.36 4.02 17.02
N VAL A 34 -6.16 5.08 17.05
CA VAL A 34 -7.08 5.44 15.97
C VAL A 34 -6.34 5.59 14.63
N GLY A 35 -6.96 5.06 13.56
CA GLY A 35 -6.39 5.05 12.21
C GLY A 35 -5.68 3.74 11.85
N GLY A 36 -5.47 2.85 12.84
CA GLY A 36 -4.90 1.52 12.64
C GLY A 36 -3.49 1.51 12.04
N THR A 37 -3.07 0.37 11.50
CA THR A 37 -1.72 0.16 10.96
C THR A 37 -1.36 1.16 9.86
N CYS A 38 -2.27 1.44 8.93
CA CYS A 38 -1.97 2.35 7.81
C CYS A 38 -1.54 3.75 8.28
N LEU A 39 -2.25 4.32 9.25
CA LEU A 39 -1.95 5.66 9.75
C LEU A 39 -0.76 5.71 10.69
N ASN A 40 -0.59 4.68 11.53
CA ASN A 40 0.37 4.73 12.63
C ASN A 40 1.70 4.02 12.32
N GLU A 41 1.67 2.91 11.57
CA GLU A 41 2.81 2.00 11.36
C GLU A 41 2.97 1.56 9.87
N GLY A 42 2.31 2.26 8.93
CA GLY A 42 2.26 1.84 7.52
C GLY A 42 2.34 3.01 6.56
N CYS A 43 1.23 3.26 5.84
CA CYS A 43 1.17 4.17 4.69
C CYS A 43 1.67 5.58 5.02
N ILE A 44 1.11 6.22 6.03
CA ILE A 44 1.38 7.65 6.31
C ILE A 44 2.80 7.88 6.82
N PRO A 45 3.32 7.15 7.82
CA PRO A 45 4.71 7.33 8.23
C PRO A 45 5.69 7.00 7.11
N THR A 46 5.46 5.95 6.31
CA THR A 46 6.31 5.61 5.17
C THR A 46 6.35 6.74 4.15
N LYS A 47 5.18 7.24 3.69
CA LYS A 47 5.11 8.33 2.69
C LYS A 47 5.68 9.64 3.23
N THR A 48 5.63 9.86 4.54
CA THR A 48 6.32 11.00 5.18
C THR A 48 7.83 10.86 5.08
N LEU A 49 8.37 9.64 5.21
CA LEU A 49 9.80 9.37 5.01
C LEU A 49 10.19 9.44 3.53
N VAL A 50 9.36 8.92 2.60
CA VAL A 50 9.55 9.08 1.15
C VAL A 50 9.72 10.57 0.81
N ALA A 51 8.78 11.42 1.23
CA ALA A 51 8.85 12.86 0.97
C ALA A 51 10.12 13.51 1.56
N SER A 52 10.61 13.03 2.72
CA SER A 52 11.86 13.52 3.29
C SER A 52 13.09 13.05 2.52
N ALA A 53 13.06 11.80 2.00
CA ALA A 53 14.12 11.24 1.19
C ALA A 53 14.22 11.94 -0.18
N GLU A 54 13.08 12.18 -0.83
CA GLU A 54 13.01 12.94 -2.09
C GLU A 54 13.51 14.37 -1.94
N ALA A 55 13.07 15.07 -0.87
CA ALA A 55 13.55 16.41 -0.57
C ALA A 55 15.06 16.47 -0.36
N TYR A 56 15.64 15.47 0.30
CA TYR A 56 17.09 15.38 0.49
C TYR A 56 17.83 15.05 -0.80
N SER A 57 17.29 14.12 -1.61
CA SER A 57 17.84 13.80 -2.93
C SER A 57 17.85 15.03 -3.84
N LYS A 58 16.72 15.74 -3.90
CA LYS A 58 16.57 16.98 -4.68
C LYS A 58 17.51 18.09 -4.18
N ALA A 59 17.68 18.21 -2.86
CA ALA A 59 18.60 19.20 -2.29
C ALA A 59 20.05 18.95 -2.72
N LYS A 60 20.47 17.70 -2.89
CA LYS A 60 21.82 17.35 -3.41
C LYS A 60 22.00 17.65 -4.90
N ASP A 61 20.92 17.73 -5.67
CA ASP A 61 20.92 17.96 -7.12
C ASP A 61 20.57 19.42 -7.50
N LEU A 62 20.49 20.34 -6.56
CA LEU A 62 20.07 21.73 -6.82
C LEU A 62 20.96 22.47 -7.83
N ALA A 63 22.23 22.08 -7.95
CA ALA A 63 23.13 22.64 -8.94
C ALA A 63 22.63 22.43 -10.39
N SER A 64 21.96 21.31 -10.67
CA SER A 64 21.34 21.03 -11.97
C SER A 64 20.20 21.99 -12.32
N TYR A 65 19.61 22.64 -11.30
CA TYR A 65 18.59 23.69 -11.43
C TYR A 65 19.15 25.12 -11.41
N GLY A 66 20.49 25.27 -11.42
CA GLY A 66 21.14 26.57 -11.35
C GLY A 66 21.11 27.20 -9.96
N ILE A 67 21.00 26.41 -8.91
CA ILE A 67 20.97 26.85 -7.51
C ILE A 67 22.25 26.38 -6.81
N ASP A 68 23.13 27.31 -6.46
CA ASP A 68 24.34 27.03 -5.71
C ASP A 68 24.08 27.04 -4.21
N ILE A 69 24.54 26.01 -3.52
CA ILE A 69 24.50 25.91 -2.06
C ILE A 69 25.91 26.11 -1.51
N THR A 70 26.05 27.09 -0.61
CA THR A 70 27.28 27.26 0.16
C THR A 70 27.20 26.46 1.45
N GLY A 71 28.05 25.42 1.57
CA GLY A 71 28.10 24.55 2.74
C GLY A 71 27.62 23.11 2.47
N GLU A 72 27.57 22.33 3.53
CA GLU A 72 27.22 20.91 3.48
C GLU A 72 25.74 20.68 3.79
N ILE A 73 25.06 19.90 2.96
CA ILE A 73 23.69 19.45 3.20
C ILE A 73 23.71 18.20 4.08
N LYS A 74 23.22 18.32 5.31
CA LYS A 74 23.21 17.22 6.28
C LYS A 74 21.80 16.76 6.61
N LEU A 75 21.63 15.45 6.72
CA LEU A 75 20.41 14.86 7.30
C LEU A 75 20.37 15.10 8.81
N ASN A 76 19.19 15.49 9.30
CA ASN A 76 18.89 15.52 10.72
C ASN A 76 17.81 14.48 11.01
N VAL A 77 18.23 13.26 11.35
CA VAL A 77 17.34 12.11 11.56
C VAL A 77 16.29 12.42 12.64
N LYS A 78 16.69 13.07 13.73
CA LYS A 78 15.77 13.46 14.81
C LYS A 78 14.63 14.33 14.27
N LYS A 79 14.93 15.36 13.48
CA LYS A 79 13.90 16.24 12.87
C LYS A 79 13.04 15.50 11.84
N ILE A 80 13.59 14.57 11.09
CA ILE A 80 12.82 13.72 10.16
C ILE A 80 11.79 12.89 10.94
N MET A 81 12.21 12.27 12.06
CA MET A 81 11.32 11.48 12.90
C MET A 81 10.27 12.35 13.62
N GLU A 82 10.66 13.53 14.12
CA GLU A 82 9.73 14.51 14.70
C GLU A 82 8.67 14.93 13.69
N ARG A 83 9.06 15.24 12.43
CA ARG A 83 8.14 15.57 11.34
C ARG A 83 7.18 14.41 11.06
N LYS A 84 7.69 13.19 10.92
CA LYS A 84 6.86 11.99 10.71
C LYS A 84 5.85 11.81 11.84
N ASN A 85 6.27 11.91 13.10
CA ASN A 85 5.40 11.76 14.26
C ASN A 85 4.34 12.88 14.33
N SER A 86 4.70 14.10 13.97
CA SER A 86 3.77 15.24 13.90
C SER A 86 2.68 15.03 12.86
N VAL A 87 3.05 14.53 11.65
CA VAL A 87 2.07 14.20 10.59
C VAL A 87 1.09 13.14 11.07
N VAL A 88 1.59 12.04 11.62
CA VAL A 88 0.74 10.95 12.16
C VAL A 88 -0.19 11.49 13.26
N SER A 89 0.35 12.20 14.27
CA SER A 89 -0.44 12.76 15.37
C SER A 89 -1.53 13.72 14.89
N THR A 90 -1.23 14.55 13.89
CA THR A 90 -2.22 15.47 13.28
C THR A 90 -3.37 14.70 12.66
N GLN A 91 -3.09 13.63 11.92
CA GLN A 91 -4.12 12.81 11.28
C GLN A 91 -4.97 12.04 12.32
N VAL A 92 -4.34 11.47 13.35
CA VAL A 92 -5.04 10.81 14.47
C VAL A 92 -6.00 11.78 15.15
N LYS A 93 -5.54 13.01 15.46
CA LYS A 93 -6.38 14.06 16.04
C LYS A 93 -7.54 14.44 15.11
N GLY A 94 -7.29 14.48 13.79
CA GLY A 94 -8.31 14.74 12.79
C GLY A 94 -9.43 13.70 12.82
N ILE A 95 -9.10 12.40 12.83
CA ILE A 95 -10.10 11.32 12.90
C ILE A 95 -10.87 11.37 14.22
N ARG A 96 -10.19 11.56 15.36
CA ARG A 96 -10.88 11.74 16.67
C ARG A 96 -11.83 12.95 16.67
N GLY A 97 -11.45 14.05 15.99
CA GLY A 97 -12.29 15.21 15.77
C GLY A 97 -13.53 14.89 14.94
N LEU A 98 -13.40 14.10 13.87
CA LEU A 98 -14.52 13.63 13.06
C LEU A 98 -15.46 12.73 13.86
N PHE A 99 -14.95 11.79 14.66
CA PHE A 99 -15.79 10.99 15.56
C PHE A 99 -16.64 11.87 16.47
N LYS A 100 -16.03 12.86 17.13
CA LYS A 100 -16.75 13.79 17.99
C LYS A 100 -17.81 14.59 17.21
N SER A 101 -17.48 15.06 16.02
CA SER A 101 -18.38 15.86 15.16
C SER A 101 -19.61 15.07 14.72
N TRP A 102 -19.46 13.76 14.44
CA TRP A 102 -20.54 12.90 14.00
C TRP A 102 -21.19 12.08 15.13
N GLY A 103 -20.84 12.33 16.39
CA GLY A 103 -21.41 11.62 17.54
C GLY A 103 -21.03 10.14 17.64
N VAL A 104 -19.91 9.73 16.99
CA VAL A 104 -19.36 8.38 17.10
C VAL A 104 -18.71 8.21 18.46
N THR A 105 -19.13 7.23 19.23
CA THR A 105 -18.54 6.89 20.53
C THR A 105 -17.29 6.05 20.34
N LEU A 106 -16.13 6.56 20.74
CA LEU A 106 -14.88 5.80 20.75
C LEU A 106 -14.66 5.14 22.12
N LYS A 107 -14.38 3.83 22.11
CA LYS A 107 -13.99 3.04 23.28
C LYS A 107 -12.55 2.56 23.10
N ASP A 108 -11.63 3.05 23.93
CA ASP A 108 -10.25 2.60 23.94
C ASP A 108 -10.15 1.28 24.73
N GLY A 109 -9.90 0.17 24.03
CA GLY A 109 -9.78 -1.16 24.63
C GLY A 109 -9.92 -2.28 23.61
N ARG A 110 -9.74 -3.51 24.07
CA ARG A 110 -9.92 -4.72 23.28
C ARG A 110 -11.36 -5.21 23.36
N GLY A 111 -12.02 -5.32 22.21
CA GLY A 111 -13.36 -5.85 22.07
C GLY A 111 -13.38 -7.35 21.78
N SER A 112 -14.26 -8.11 22.41
CA SER A 112 -14.50 -9.52 22.11
C SER A 112 -15.97 -9.87 22.24
N PHE A 113 -16.52 -10.70 21.36
CA PHE A 113 -17.87 -11.20 21.48
C PHE A 113 -18.01 -12.10 22.72
N ILE A 114 -19.13 -11.96 23.42
CA ILE A 114 -19.53 -12.83 24.54
C ILE A 114 -20.91 -13.45 24.29
N SER A 115 -21.65 -12.97 23.30
CA SER A 115 -22.89 -13.53 22.76
C SER A 115 -23.16 -12.91 21.38
N GLU A 116 -24.25 -13.37 20.71
CA GLU A 116 -24.65 -12.87 19.38
C GLU A 116 -24.90 -11.35 19.33
N LYS A 117 -25.27 -10.72 20.44
CA LYS A 117 -25.64 -9.30 20.53
C LYS A 117 -24.77 -8.48 21.46
N GLN A 118 -23.72 -9.09 22.04
CA GLN A 118 -22.91 -8.43 23.05
C GLN A 118 -21.42 -8.63 22.82
N ILE A 119 -20.69 -7.56 23.06
CA ILE A 119 -19.22 -7.60 23.20
C ILE A 119 -18.81 -7.15 24.60
N ARG A 120 -17.72 -7.72 25.07
CA ARG A 120 -16.96 -7.21 26.22
C ARG A 120 -15.82 -6.36 25.70
N VAL A 121 -15.65 -5.17 26.27
CA VAL A 121 -14.52 -4.28 26.00
C VAL A 121 -13.65 -4.24 27.25
N VAL A 122 -12.37 -4.57 27.13
CA VAL A 122 -11.38 -4.52 28.20
C VAL A 122 -10.42 -3.37 27.91
N SER A 123 -10.42 -2.34 28.76
CA SER A 123 -9.52 -1.18 28.60
C SER A 123 -8.08 -1.56 28.95
N LYS A 124 -7.12 -0.70 28.57
CA LYS A 124 -5.68 -0.89 28.93
C LYS A 124 -5.44 -0.94 30.45
N GLN A 125 -6.35 -0.40 31.26
CA GLN A 125 -6.32 -0.44 32.71
C GLN A 125 -7.02 -1.67 33.30
N GLY A 126 -7.51 -2.60 32.46
CA GLY A 126 -8.22 -3.80 32.89
C GLY A 126 -9.69 -3.57 33.27
N LYS A 127 -10.26 -2.37 33.06
CA LYS A 127 -11.68 -2.14 33.29
C LYS A 127 -12.49 -2.81 32.19
N GLU A 128 -13.51 -3.58 32.59
CA GLU A 128 -14.41 -4.27 31.68
C GLU A 128 -15.75 -3.52 31.55
N GLU A 129 -16.29 -3.51 30.32
CA GLU A 129 -17.61 -2.98 29.99
C GLU A 129 -18.27 -3.91 28.97
N THR A 130 -19.57 -4.17 29.15
CA THR A 130 -20.37 -4.91 28.16
C THR A 130 -21.19 -3.93 27.32
N LEU A 131 -21.10 -4.07 26.01
CA LEU A 131 -21.84 -3.26 25.04
C LEU A 131 -22.77 -4.16 24.21
N THR A 132 -23.94 -3.62 23.85
CA THR A 132 -24.95 -4.32 23.05
C THR A 132 -25.24 -3.54 21.78
N ALA A 133 -25.39 -4.25 20.65
CA ALA A 133 -25.75 -3.65 19.36
C ALA A 133 -26.69 -4.53 18.54
N ASP A 134 -27.29 -3.91 17.52
CA ASP A 134 -28.11 -4.60 16.52
C ASP A 134 -27.25 -5.30 15.48
N LYS A 135 -26.15 -4.62 15.05
CA LYS A 135 -25.20 -5.08 14.03
C LYS A 135 -23.75 -4.84 14.45
N PHE A 136 -22.85 -5.64 13.92
CA PHE A 136 -21.42 -5.57 14.18
C PHE A 136 -20.63 -5.53 12.88
N ILE A 137 -19.48 -4.81 12.90
CA ILE A 137 -18.50 -4.81 11.82
C ILE A 137 -17.13 -5.16 12.41
N ILE A 138 -16.52 -6.24 11.92
CA ILE A 138 -15.17 -6.66 12.32
C ILE A 138 -14.17 -6.04 11.34
N ALA A 139 -13.29 -5.16 11.84
CA ALA A 139 -12.27 -4.44 11.09
C ALA A 139 -10.89 -4.52 11.78
N THR A 140 -10.62 -5.67 12.41
CA THR A 140 -9.44 -5.89 13.26
C THR A 140 -8.13 -6.02 12.49
N GLY A 141 -8.19 -6.17 11.17
CA GLY A 141 -7.03 -6.17 10.29
C GLY A 141 -6.10 -7.37 10.45
N VAL A 142 -4.82 -7.13 10.23
CA VAL A 142 -3.75 -8.14 10.29
C VAL A 142 -2.56 -7.64 11.11
N SER A 143 -1.76 -8.59 11.58
CA SER A 143 -0.50 -8.33 12.27
C SER A 143 0.68 -8.88 11.46
N GLN A 144 1.88 -8.37 11.72
CA GLN A 144 3.10 -8.97 11.21
C GLN A 144 3.38 -10.26 11.97
N PRO A 145 3.54 -11.41 11.30
CA PRO A 145 3.84 -12.66 11.97
C PRO A 145 5.29 -12.68 12.45
N SER A 146 5.54 -13.45 13.50
CA SER A 146 6.89 -13.87 13.80
C SER A 146 7.41 -14.81 12.72
N ILE A 147 8.64 -14.60 12.27
CA ILE A 147 9.31 -15.46 11.30
C ILE A 147 10.45 -16.18 12.03
N PRO A 148 10.29 -17.46 12.41
CA PRO A 148 11.27 -18.18 13.23
C PRO A 148 12.70 -18.16 12.65
N THR A 149 12.83 -18.18 11.31
CA THR A 149 14.12 -18.10 10.61
C THR A 149 14.80 -16.74 10.75
N PHE A 150 14.02 -15.67 10.98
CA PHE A 150 14.49 -14.30 11.09
C PHE A 150 13.83 -13.63 12.31
N PRO A 151 14.17 -14.05 13.53
CA PRO A 151 13.52 -13.54 14.74
C PRO A 151 13.86 -12.07 14.95
N PHE A 152 12.83 -11.23 15.05
CA PHE A 152 13.01 -9.81 15.30
C PHE A 152 13.63 -9.57 16.68
N ASP A 153 14.72 -8.82 16.74
CA ASP A 153 15.37 -8.37 17.97
C ASP A 153 15.19 -6.86 18.21
N GLY A 154 14.56 -6.17 17.25
CA GLY A 154 14.31 -4.74 17.29
C GLY A 154 15.57 -3.86 17.13
N LYS A 155 16.73 -4.47 16.89
CA LYS A 155 18.04 -3.78 16.80
C LYS A 155 18.74 -4.05 15.49
N GLN A 156 19.09 -5.29 15.21
CA GLN A 156 19.79 -5.74 14.00
C GLN A 156 18.86 -6.42 13.01
N ILE A 157 17.90 -7.20 13.51
CA ILE A 157 16.85 -7.84 12.69
C ILE A 157 15.54 -7.10 12.99
N ILE A 158 15.13 -6.23 12.07
CA ILE A 158 14.03 -5.30 12.29
C ILE A 158 12.85 -5.56 11.34
N SER A 159 11.66 -5.22 11.80
CA SER A 159 10.45 -5.16 11.02
C SER A 159 10.26 -3.78 10.37
N SER A 160 9.18 -3.63 9.58
CA SER A 160 8.80 -2.34 9.02
C SER A 160 8.46 -1.30 10.10
N SER A 161 7.94 -1.73 11.27
CA SER A 161 7.60 -0.82 12.36
C SER A 161 8.85 -0.20 12.99
N GLU A 162 9.91 -0.99 13.23
CA GLU A 162 11.19 -0.46 13.70
C GLU A 162 11.89 0.37 12.63
N ALA A 163 11.80 -0.03 11.35
CA ALA A 163 12.36 0.76 10.24
C ALA A 163 11.73 2.16 10.11
N LEU A 164 10.50 2.35 10.59
CA LEU A 164 9.87 3.67 10.67
C LEU A 164 10.25 4.49 11.92
N GLN A 165 11.09 3.94 12.82
CA GLN A 165 11.42 4.55 14.12
C GLN A 165 12.93 4.63 14.38
N ILE A 166 13.74 4.65 13.33
CA ILE A 166 15.21 4.71 13.44
C ILE A 166 15.70 5.96 14.18
N GLN A 167 16.78 5.80 14.93
CA GLN A 167 17.46 6.91 15.62
C GLN A 167 18.66 7.43 14.81
N GLU A 168 19.21 6.60 13.94
CA GLU A 168 20.36 6.87 13.08
C GLU A 168 20.21 6.16 11.73
N ILE A 169 20.82 6.70 10.70
CA ILE A 169 20.88 6.05 9.38
C ILE A 169 21.90 4.92 9.44
N PRO A 170 21.52 3.65 9.18
CA PRO A 170 22.48 2.55 9.18
C PRO A 170 23.44 2.67 7.99
N ASP A 171 24.72 2.32 8.19
CA ASP A 171 25.72 2.31 7.13
C ASP A 171 25.33 1.36 5.99
N SER A 172 24.79 0.19 6.35
CA SER A 172 24.30 -0.80 5.38
C SER A 172 23.05 -1.49 5.86
N MET A 173 22.19 -1.88 4.90
CA MET A 173 20.94 -2.60 5.17
C MET A 173 20.72 -3.69 4.15
N LEU A 174 20.45 -4.90 4.64
CA LEU A 174 19.92 -5.98 3.82
C LEU A 174 18.40 -6.03 3.96
N ILE A 175 17.66 -5.96 2.86
CA ILE A 175 16.21 -6.06 2.83
C ILE A 175 15.82 -7.44 2.31
N LEU A 176 15.10 -8.21 3.11
CA LEU A 176 14.55 -9.50 2.71
C LEU A 176 13.15 -9.28 2.14
N GLY A 177 13.01 -9.52 0.83
CA GLY A 177 11.82 -9.31 0.02
C GLY A 177 11.93 -8.04 -0.84
N ALA A 178 11.69 -8.17 -2.14
CA ALA A 178 11.56 -7.06 -3.09
C ALA A 178 10.10 -6.87 -3.54
N GLY A 179 9.16 -7.07 -2.62
CA GLY A 179 7.78 -6.66 -2.75
C GLY A 179 7.63 -5.14 -2.52
N VAL A 180 6.38 -4.66 -2.45
CA VAL A 180 6.05 -3.23 -2.31
C VAL A 180 6.82 -2.56 -1.19
N MET A 181 6.70 -3.07 0.05
CA MET A 181 7.39 -2.50 1.20
C MET A 181 8.92 -2.53 1.06
N GLY A 182 9.47 -3.67 0.61
CA GLY A 182 10.92 -3.80 0.45
C GLY A 182 11.48 -2.78 -0.52
N CYS A 183 10.82 -2.57 -1.67
CA CYS A 183 11.24 -1.59 -2.66
C CYS A 183 11.11 -0.14 -2.17
N GLU A 184 10.01 0.19 -1.46
CA GLU A 184 9.84 1.54 -0.89
C GLU A 184 10.94 1.84 0.15
N PHE A 185 11.19 0.95 1.10
CA PHE A 185 12.24 1.12 2.09
C PHE A 185 13.64 1.15 1.46
N ALA A 186 13.89 0.34 0.41
CA ALA A 186 15.15 0.37 -0.31
C ALA A 186 15.42 1.76 -0.90
N CYS A 187 14.42 2.39 -1.51
CA CYS A 187 14.53 3.74 -2.02
C CYS A 187 14.77 4.76 -0.89
N ILE A 188 13.97 4.72 0.19
CA ILE A 188 14.10 5.64 1.34
C ILE A 188 15.51 5.59 1.93
N TYR A 189 15.96 4.40 2.32
CA TYR A 189 17.26 4.25 2.99
C TYR A 189 18.42 4.56 2.06
N ARG A 190 18.30 4.19 0.77
CA ARG A 190 19.33 4.54 -0.23
C ARG A 190 19.47 6.05 -0.40
N GLU A 191 18.37 6.78 -0.47
CA GLU A 191 18.42 8.25 -0.56
C GLU A 191 19.01 8.87 0.71
N PHE A 192 18.76 8.28 1.88
CA PHE A 192 19.39 8.70 3.14
C PHE A 192 20.90 8.37 3.23
N GLY A 193 21.45 7.55 2.32
CA GLY A 193 22.88 7.27 2.23
C GLY A 193 23.28 5.85 2.63
N THR A 194 22.36 5.01 3.04
CA THR A 194 22.60 3.60 3.38
C THR A 194 23.07 2.79 2.15
N ASP A 195 24.05 1.90 2.30
CA ASP A 195 24.36 0.87 1.28
C ASP A 195 23.31 -0.24 1.35
N VAL A 196 22.44 -0.31 0.33
CA VAL A 196 21.27 -1.20 0.35
C VAL A 196 21.49 -2.41 -0.55
N SER A 197 21.27 -3.61 0.03
CA SER A 197 21.13 -4.87 -0.71
C SER A 197 19.73 -5.43 -0.49
N MET A 198 19.17 -6.07 -1.51
CA MET A 198 17.86 -6.73 -1.47
C MET A 198 17.99 -8.18 -1.90
N VAL A 199 17.24 -9.08 -1.26
CA VAL A 199 17.13 -10.50 -1.63
C VAL A 199 15.67 -10.85 -1.85
N GLU A 200 15.36 -11.40 -3.02
CA GLU A 200 14.01 -11.78 -3.43
C GLU A 200 14.00 -13.22 -3.97
N LEU A 201 13.07 -14.01 -3.46
CA LEU A 201 12.88 -15.41 -3.89
C LEU A 201 12.31 -15.49 -5.32
N MET A 202 11.44 -14.54 -5.67
CA MET A 202 10.83 -14.50 -7.00
C MET A 202 11.85 -14.05 -8.06
N PRO A 203 11.59 -14.34 -9.36
CA PRO A 203 12.55 -14.04 -10.42
C PRO A 203 12.72 -12.55 -10.74
N ARG A 204 11.92 -11.66 -10.13
CA ARG A 204 12.01 -10.21 -10.31
C ARG A 204 11.48 -9.45 -9.09
N ALA A 205 11.89 -8.20 -8.93
CA ALA A 205 11.27 -7.28 -7.99
C ALA A 205 9.81 -7.01 -8.38
N LEU A 206 8.95 -6.77 -7.40
CA LEU A 206 7.52 -6.51 -7.60
C LEU A 206 6.87 -7.53 -8.54
N SER A 207 7.07 -8.82 -8.29
CA SER A 207 6.58 -9.91 -9.14
C SER A 207 5.06 -9.90 -9.39
N ILE A 208 4.31 -9.20 -8.54
CA ILE A 208 2.86 -8.99 -8.68
C ILE A 208 2.50 -7.94 -9.74
N GLU A 209 3.44 -7.11 -10.17
CA GLU A 209 3.23 -6.07 -11.17
C GLU A 209 3.54 -6.56 -12.60
N ASP A 210 3.25 -5.71 -13.58
CA ASP A 210 3.57 -6.00 -14.98
C ASP A 210 5.08 -6.17 -15.15
N ALA A 211 5.50 -7.14 -15.97
CA ALA A 211 6.89 -7.52 -16.10
C ALA A 211 7.77 -6.38 -16.65
N GLU A 212 7.27 -5.58 -17.60
CA GLU A 212 8.02 -4.45 -18.16
C GLU A 212 8.22 -3.34 -17.12
N ILE A 213 7.21 -3.09 -16.29
CA ILE A 213 7.30 -2.13 -15.17
C ILE A 213 8.35 -2.58 -14.16
N SER A 214 8.34 -3.87 -13.77
CA SER A 214 9.36 -4.45 -12.88
C SER A 214 10.77 -4.29 -13.45
N GLN A 215 10.96 -4.56 -14.75
CA GLN A 215 12.26 -4.41 -15.41
C GLN A 215 12.76 -2.96 -15.44
N VAL A 216 11.86 -1.99 -15.62
CA VAL A 216 12.23 -0.56 -15.53
C VAL A 216 12.66 -0.24 -14.11
N LEU A 217 11.91 -0.66 -13.09
CA LEU A 217 12.29 -0.45 -11.69
C LEU A 217 13.67 -1.04 -11.38
N GLU A 218 13.94 -2.28 -11.77
CA GLU A 218 15.23 -2.94 -11.50
C GLU A 218 16.41 -2.17 -12.11
N ARG A 219 16.25 -1.60 -13.32
CA ARG A 219 17.25 -0.72 -13.93
C ARG A 219 17.47 0.55 -13.11
N GLU A 220 16.41 1.16 -12.60
CA GLU A 220 16.50 2.38 -11.78
C GLU A 220 17.09 2.08 -10.39
N LEU A 221 16.74 0.97 -9.75
CA LEU A 221 17.37 0.50 -8.50
C LEU A 221 18.90 0.30 -8.70
N LYS A 222 19.29 -0.32 -9.82
CA LYS A 222 20.70 -0.51 -10.16
C LYS A 222 21.44 0.83 -10.37
N LYS A 223 20.82 1.80 -11.06
CA LYS A 223 21.40 3.16 -11.21
C LYS A 223 21.62 3.84 -9.86
N LYS A 224 20.70 3.64 -8.92
CA LYS A 224 20.81 4.11 -7.53
C LYS A 224 21.80 3.28 -6.69
N LYS A 225 22.51 2.30 -7.29
CA LYS A 225 23.45 1.41 -6.63
C LYS A 225 22.82 0.53 -5.54
N ILE A 226 21.54 0.22 -5.65
CA ILE A 226 20.87 -0.81 -4.84
C ILE A 226 21.22 -2.18 -5.46
N LYS A 227 21.77 -3.09 -4.65
CA LYS A 227 22.16 -4.42 -5.07
C LYS A 227 20.96 -5.35 -4.94
N LEU A 228 20.39 -5.81 -6.04
CA LEU A 228 19.23 -6.68 -6.06
C LEU A 228 19.63 -8.12 -6.46
N HIS A 229 19.30 -9.09 -5.61
CA HIS A 229 19.49 -10.53 -5.81
C HIS A 229 18.11 -11.17 -5.94
N VAL A 230 17.71 -11.54 -7.17
CA VAL A 230 16.42 -12.20 -7.47
C VAL A 230 16.61 -13.71 -7.71
N GLY A 231 15.54 -14.49 -7.52
CA GLY A 231 15.57 -15.95 -7.63
C GLY A 231 16.39 -16.61 -6.51
N VAL A 232 16.64 -15.92 -5.41
CA VAL A 232 17.52 -16.34 -4.33
C VAL A 232 16.78 -16.27 -3.00
N LYS A 233 16.93 -17.31 -2.17
CA LYS A 233 16.35 -17.36 -0.82
C LYS A 233 17.41 -17.03 0.23
N ALA A 234 17.08 -16.20 1.20
CA ALA A 234 17.83 -16.13 2.44
C ALA A 234 17.46 -17.34 3.31
N GLU A 235 18.44 -18.19 3.67
CA GLU A 235 18.19 -19.44 4.38
C GLU A 235 18.32 -19.28 5.90
N ARG A 236 19.29 -18.49 6.33
CA ARG A 236 19.53 -18.18 7.74
C ARG A 236 20.27 -16.87 7.90
N VAL A 237 20.24 -16.34 9.10
CA VAL A 237 21.03 -15.18 9.51
C VAL A 237 21.79 -15.50 10.79
N THR A 238 22.92 -14.84 10.99
CA THR A 238 23.66 -14.81 12.25
C THR A 238 23.93 -13.34 12.61
N THR A 239 23.96 -13.04 13.89
CA THR A 239 24.25 -11.70 14.41
C THR A 239 25.46 -11.73 15.30
N ASP A 240 26.27 -10.66 15.26
CA ASP A 240 27.34 -10.40 16.20
C ASP A 240 27.44 -8.90 16.50
N ALA A 241 28.48 -8.47 17.21
CA ALA A 241 28.66 -7.07 17.59
C ALA A 241 28.88 -6.13 16.38
N SER A 242 29.27 -6.67 15.22
CA SER A 242 29.57 -5.89 13.99
C SER A 242 28.37 -5.77 13.08
N GLY A 243 27.35 -6.62 13.21
CA GLY A 243 26.15 -6.60 12.38
C GLY A 243 25.51 -7.96 12.15
N VAL A 244 24.89 -8.11 10.99
CA VAL A 244 24.16 -9.30 10.59
C VAL A 244 24.77 -9.89 9.33
N LYS A 245 24.95 -11.20 9.30
CA LYS A 245 25.34 -11.97 8.13
C LYS A 245 24.19 -12.86 7.69
N ALA A 246 23.76 -12.72 6.44
CA ALA A 246 22.77 -13.58 5.80
C ALA A 246 23.46 -14.57 4.88
N PHE A 247 22.98 -15.82 4.89
CA PHE A 247 23.43 -16.92 4.04
C PHE A 247 22.35 -17.20 3.01
N LEU A 248 22.75 -17.20 1.73
CA LEU A 248 21.84 -17.31 0.60
C LEU A 248 21.89 -18.70 -0.03
N SER A 249 20.79 -19.10 -0.67
CA SER A 249 20.66 -20.41 -1.35
C SER A 249 21.60 -20.62 -2.54
N ASP A 250 22.18 -19.54 -3.08
CA ASP A 250 23.21 -19.60 -4.14
C ASP A 250 24.65 -19.69 -3.58
N GLY A 251 24.78 -19.89 -2.27
CA GLY A 251 26.06 -20.00 -1.56
C GLY A 251 26.73 -18.68 -1.21
N LYS A 252 26.17 -17.55 -1.60
CA LYS A 252 26.70 -16.24 -1.22
C LYS A 252 26.36 -15.88 0.22
N GLU A 253 27.21 -15.02 0.79
CA GLU A 253 26.98 -14.38 2.07
C GLU A 253 26.87 -12.88 1.88
N ILE A 254 25.93 -12.24 2.58
CA ILE A 254 25.77 -10.78 2.61
C ILE A 254 25.88 -10.32 4.05
N PHE A 255 26.78 -9.36 4.29
CA PHE A 255 26.91 -8.67 5.56
C PHE A 255 26.22 -7.30 5.49
N ALA A 256 25.54 -6.91 6.56
CA ALA A 256 24.94 -5.59 6.74
C ALA A 256 24.87 -5.19 8.22
N SER A 257 24.82 -3.89 8.51
CA SER A 257 24.60 -3.38 9.86
C SER A 257 23.23 -3.79 10.41
N LYS A 258 22.21 -3.85 9.53
CA LYS A 258 20.84 -4.25 9.86
C LYS A 258 20.21 -5.09 8.74
N ILE A 259 19.29 -5.95 9.14
CA ILE A 259 18.37 -6.64 8.22
C ILE A 259 16.96 -6.12 8.45
N LEU A 260 16.31 -5.66 7.39
CA LEU A 260 14.88 -5.37 7.35
C LEU A 260 14.14 -6.54 6.71
N VAL A 261 13.23 -7.15 7.47
CA VAL A 261 12.44 -8.30 7.00
C VAL A 261 11.07 -7.81 6.53
N THR A 262 10.82 -7.88 5.22
CA THR A 262 9.55 -7.48 4.58
C THR A 262 8.81 -8.65 3.93
N ILE A 263 9.27 -9.88 4.20
CA ILE A 263 8.66 -11.13 3.75
C ILE A 263 7.69 -11.70 4.79
N GLY A 264 6.95 -12.72 4.39
CA GLY A 264 6.04 -13.49 5.25
C GLY A 264 4.57 -13.12 5.03
N SER A 265 3.71 -14.09 5.36
CA SER A 265 2.26 -13.91 5.32
C SER A 265 1.79 -13.09 6.51
N ARG A 266 0.78 -12.25 6.34
CA ARG A 266 0.15 -11.55 7.44
C ARG A 266 -0.68 -12.51 8.30
N ALA A 267 -0.67 -12.32 9.61
CA ALA A 267 -1.54 -13.04 10.53
C ALA A 267 -2.86 -12.27 10.71
N PHE A 268 -3.98 -12.93 10.49
CA PHE A 268 -5.30 -12.33 10.65
C PHE A 268 -5.64 -12.15 12.13
N ASN A 269 -6.12 -10.98 12.53
CA ASN A 269 -6.46 -10.66 13.92
C ASN A 269 -7.85 -11.19 14.26
N THR A 270 -8.03 -12.51 14.17
CA THR A 270 -9.28 -13.25 14.45
C THR A 270 -9.25 -13.97 15.79
N SER A 271 -8.06 -14.17 16.38
CA SER A 271 -7.92 -14.85 17.67
C SER A 271 -8.30 -13.98 18.85
N GLY A 272 -9.05 -14.56 19.80
CA GLY A 272 -9.40 -13.92 21.07
C GLY A 272 -10.41 -12.77 20.95
N ILE A 273 -11.13 -12.69 19.84
CA ILE A 273 -12.25 -11.76 19.68
C ILE A 273 -13.61 -12.44 19.79
N GLY A 274 -13.66 -13.74 20.18
CA GLY A 274 -14.89 -14.45 20.52
C GLY A 274 -15.76 -14.83 19.34
N LEU A 275 -15.20 -15.13 18.16
CA LEU A 275 -15.94 -15.48 16.94
C LEU A 275 -16.81 -16.73 17.10
N GLU A 276 -16.44 -17.63 17.99
CA GLU A 276 -17.19 -18.83 18.37
C GLU A 276 -18.59 -18.51 18.94
N HIS A 277 -18.76 -17.35 19.58
CA HIS A 277 -20.05 -16.91 20.15
C HIS A 277 -21.02 -16.37 19.10
N VAL A 278 -20.52 -16.06 17.90
CA VAL A 278 -21.34 -15.48 16.81
C VAL A 278 -21.35 -16.36 15.55
N GLY A 279 -20.69 -17.54 15.57
CA GLY A 279 -20.70 -18.50 14.48
C GLY A 279 -20.12 -17.97 13.15
N VAL A 280 -19.14 -17.06 13.22
CA VAL A 280 -18.45 -16.51 12.05
C VAL A 280 -17.43 -17.50 11.52
N GLU A 281 -17.53 -17.84 10.22
CA GLU A 281 -16.65 -18.78 9.55
C GLU A 281 -15.30 -18.15 9.15
N LEU A 282 -14.23 -18.95 9.29
CA LEU A 282 -12.89 -18.61 8.85
C LEU A 282 -12.46 -19.50 7.68
N ASP A 283 -11.64 -18.95 6.77
CA ASP A 283 -10.97 -19.74 5.74
C ASP A 283 -9.80 -20.55 6.34
N LYS A 284 -9.17 -21.42 5.52
CA LYS A 284 -8.03 -22.26 5.94
C LYS A 284 -6.80 -21.46 6.42
N ARG A 285 -6.73 -20.17 6.12
CA ARG A 285 -5.65 -19.26 6.53
C ARG A 285 -6.00 -18.48 7.79
N GLY A 286 -7.26 -18.60 8.27
CA GLY A 286 -7.76 -17.88 9.44
C GLY A 286 -8.37 -16.51 9.11
N ALA A 287 -8.62 -16.19 7.84
CA ALA A 287 -9.34 -14.98 7.44
C ALA A 287 -10.86 -15.17 7.57
N ILE A 288 -11.58 -14.09 7.87
CA ILE A 288 -13.05 -14.13 7.95
C ILE A 288 -13.63 -14.24 6.54
N VAL A 289 -14.48 -15.24 6.32
CA VAL A 289 -15.18 -15.44 5.05
C VAL A 289 -16.32 -14.43 4.95
N VAL A 290 -16.36 -13.69 3.84
CA VAL A 290 -17.44 -12.75 3.51
C VAL A 290 -17.94 -12.96 2.09
N ASN A 291 -19.19 -12.59 1.84
CA ASN A 291 -19.75 -12.52 0.50
C ASN A 291 -19.48 -11.16 -0.17
N GLU A 292 -20.04 -10.95 -1.37
CA GLU A 292 -19.88 -9.69 -2.13
C GLU A 292 -20.54 -8.46 -1.47
N PHE A 293 -21.37 -8.68 -0.44
CA PHE A 293 -22.03 -7.64 0.35
C PHE A 293 -21.31 -7.36 1.69
N MET A 294 -20.15 -7.97 1.91
CA MET A 294 -19.37 -7.95 3.15
C MET A 294 -20.04 -8.63 4.34
N GLU A 295 -21.06 -9.45 4.10
CA GLU A 295 -21.74 -10.26 5.11
C GLU A 295 -20.90 -11.50 5.43
N THR A 296 -20.83 -11.86 6.71
CA THR A 296 -20.27 -13.13 7.18
C THR A 296 -21.34 -14.24 7.15
N SER A 297 -21.01 -15.42 7.65
CA SER A 297 -22.01 -16.50 7.91
C SER A 297 -23.11 -16.10 8.89
N ASN A 298 -22.89 -15.06 9.71
CA ASN A 298 -23.90 -14.47 10.60
C ASN A 298 -24.43 -13.17 10.00
N LYS A 299 -25.76 -13.11 9.71
CA LYS A 299 -26.45 -11.96 9.11
C LYS A 299 -26.37 -10.64 9.89
N ASP A 300 -25.97 -10.70 11.16
CA ASP A 300 -25.85 -9.52 12.02
C ASP A 300 -24.38 -9.07 12.19
N VAL A 301 -23.44 -9.83 11.59
CA VAL A 301 -22.01 -9.57 11.66
C VAL A 301 -21.42 -9.43 10.26
N TYR A 302 -20.76 -8.32 10.02
CA TYR A 302 -20.02 -8.00 8.79
C TYR A 302 -18.53 -8.01 9.08
N ALA A 303 -17.69 -8.22 8.05
CA ALA A 303 -16.26 -8.07 8.19
C ALA A 303 -15.66 -7.34 6.99
N ILE A 304 -14.66 -6.50 7.24
CA ILE A 304 -14.04 -5.61 6.24
C ILE A 304 -12.54 -5.47 6.44
N GLY A 305 -11.86 -5.09 5.38
CA GLY A 305 -10.42 -4.86 5.38
C GLY A 305 -9.61 -6.14 5.45
N ASP A 306 -8.38 -6.01 5.91
CA ASP A 306 -7.37 -7.04 5.82
C ASP A 306 -7.77 -8.35 6.52
N VAL A 307 -8.61 -8.29 7.55
CA VAL A 307 -9.09 -9.47 8.28
C VAL A 307 -9.90 -10.44 7.39
N THR A 308 -10.40 -9.99 6.23
CA THR A 308 -11.10 -10.82 5.24
C THR A 308 -10.17 -11.51 4.24
N GLY A 309 -8.85 -11.25 4.29
CA GLY A 309 -7.83 -11.96 3.52
C GLY A 309 -7.78 -11.67 2.02
N GLY A 310 -8.51 -10.66 1.53
CA GLY A 310 -8.51 -10.22 0.14
C GLY A 310 -7.33 -9.27 -0.19
N MET A 311 -7.60 -8.19 -0.91
CA MET A 311 -6.63 -7.13 -1.18
C MET A 311 -6.34 -6.33 0.09
N LEU A 312 -5.10 -6.38 0.57
CA LEU A 312 -4.64 -5.69 1.80
C LEU A 312 -4.30 -4.22 1.49
N LEU A 313 -5.31 -3.44 1.12
CA LEU A 313 -5.19 -2.05 0.70
C LEU A 313 -6.15 -1.16 1.49
N ALA A 314 -5.63 -0.07 2.04
CA ALA A 314 -6.39 0.81 2.93
C ALA A 314 -7.68 1.35 2.29
N TYR A 315 -7.62 1.77 1.01
CA TYR A 315 -8.77 2.28 0.28
C TYR A 315 -9.77 1.20 -0.14
N VAL A 316 -9.33 -0.06 -0.31
CA VAL A 316 -10.22 -1.21 -0.46
C VAL A 316 -10.98 -1.45 0.84
N ALA A 317 -10.29 -1.46 1.98
CA ALA A 317 -10.92 -1.56 3.29
C ALA A 317 -11.94 -0.44 3.52
N SER A 318 -11.63 0.81 3.14
CA SER A 318 -12.54 1.95 3.22
C SER A 318 -13.79 1.74 2.36
N LYS A 319 -13.62 1.27 1.11
CA LYS A 319 -14.76 0.98 0.21
C LYS A 319 -15.61 -0.19 0.73
N GLN A 320 -14.97 -1.26 1.24
CA GLN A 320 -15.67 -2.35 1.91
C GLN A 320 -16.46 -1.84 3.11
N GLY A 321 -15.92 -0.88 3.89
CA GLY A 321 -16.59 -0.23 5.01
C GLY A 321 -17.87 0.48 4.57
N THR A 322 -17.82 1.27 3.51
CA THR A 322 -19.03 1.95 2.98
C THR A 322 -20.04 0.96 2.41
N CYS A 323 -19.59 -0.11 1.74
CA CYS A 323 -20.42 -1.19 1.23
C CYS A 323 -21.14 -1.93 2.36
N ALA A 324 -20.42 -2.36 3.40
CA ALA A 324 -21.01 -3.03 4.57
C ALA A 324 -22.06 -2.17 5.24
N VAL A 325 -21.78 -0.88 5.44
CA VAL A 325 -22.74 0.06 6.05
C VAL A 325 -23.98 0.23 5.16
N ALA A 326 -23.83 0.38 3.84
CA ALA A 326 -24.96 0.46 2.93
C ALA A 326 -25.88 -0.77 3.08
N ASN A 327 -25.30 -1.96 3.11
CA ASN A 327 -26.05 -3.20 3.26
C ASN A 327 -26.73 -3.32 4.65
N ILE A 328 -26.05 -2.94 5.72
CA ILE A 328 -26.63 -2.85 7.06
C ILE A 328 -27.85 -1.90 7.10
N MET A 329 -27.78 -0.79 6.37
CA MET A 329 -28.83 0.23 6.31
C MET A 329 -29.94 -0.09 5.29
N GLY A 330 -29.92 -1.27 4.68
CA GLY A 330 -30.96 -1.77 3.78
C GLY A 330 -30.76 -1.46 2.29
N HIS A 331 -29.60 -0.94 1.90
CA HIS A 331 -29.23 -0.76 0.50
C HIS A 331 -28.47 -1.99 0.00
N LYS A 332 -28.79 -2.48 -1.20
CA LYS A 332 -28.05 -3.60 -1.80
C LYS A 332 -26.87 -3.10 -2.61
N GLU A 333 -25.69 -3.04 -2.00
CA GLU A 333 -24.44 -2.62 -2.65
C GLU A 333 -23.46 -3.79 -2.66
N LYS A 334 -22.94 -4.14 -3.86
CA LYS A 334 -21.89 -5.14 -4.04
C LYS A 334 -20.52 -4.49 -4.08
N MET A 335 -19.54 -5.13 -3.45
CA MET A 335 -18.14 -4.73 -3.60
C MET A 335 -17.64 -5.11 -5.00
N ASP A 336 -17.14 -4.13 -5.75
CA ASP A 336 -16.56 -4.33 -7.06
C ASP A 336 -15.02 -4.23 -6.97
N TYR A 337 -14.33 -5.31 -7.31
CA TYR A 337 -12.87 -5.41 -7.30
C TYR A 337 -12.24 -5.29 -8.68
N ASN A 338 -13.01 -5.04 -9.76
CA ASN A 338 -12.49 -5.05 -11.13
C ASN A 338 -11.57 -3.85 -11.42
N VAL A 339 -11.83 -2.71 -10.77
CA VAL A 339 -11.07 -1.48 -10.98
C VAL A 339 -10.54 -0.98 -9.64
N ILE A 340 -9.44 -1.57 -9.21
CA ILE A 340 -8.71 -1.17 -8.01
C ILE A 340 -7.32 -0.68 -8.45
N PRO A 341 -7.02 0.63 -8.35
CA PRO A 341 -5.69 1.13 -8.63
C PRO A 341 -4.70 0.68 -7.55
N VAL A 342 -3.45 0.48 -7.92
CA VAL A 342 -2.33 0.20 -7.01
C VAL A 342 -1.32 1.32 -7.16
N GLY A 343 -0.83 1.87 -6.05
CA GLY A 343 0.26 2.83 -6.01
C GLY A 343 1.41 2.31 -5.18
N ILE A 344 2.64 2.39 -5.69
CA ILE A 344 3.88 1.97 -5.05
C ILE A 344 4.84 3.15 -5.08
N PHE A 345 5.26 3.60 -3.92
CA PHE A 345 6.00 4.85 -3.74
C PHE A 345 7.51 4.59 -3.71
N THR A 346 8.00 3.92 -4.75
CA THR A 346 9.42 3.87 -5.11
C THR A 346 9.83 5.18 -5.78
N HIS A 347 11.10 5.32 -6.13
CA HIS A 347 11.59 6.43 -6.94
C HIS A 347 12.34 5.87 -8.16
N PRO A 348 11.71 5.88 -9.36
CA PRO A 348 10.39 6.43 -9.72
C PRO A 348 9.20 5.65 -9.12
N GLU A 349 8.05 6.34 -8.96
CA GLU A 349 6.79 5.74 -8.50
C GLU A 349 6.26 4.72 -9.51
N ILE A 350 5.48 3.76 -9.01
CA ILE A 350 4.74 2.82 -9.87
C ILE A 350 3.26 2.91 -9.54
N ALA A 351 2.44 2.85 -10.58
CA ALA A 351 1.01 2.67 -10.41
C ALA A 351 0.42 1.78 -11.50
N SER A 352 -0.63 1.06 -11.14
CA SER A 352 -1.31 0.16 -12.07
C SER A 352 -2.80 0.07 -11.76
N VAL A 353 -3.61 -0.21 -12.78
CA VAL A 353 -5.03 -0.51 -12.65
C VAL A 353 -5.46 -1.49 -13.74
N GLY A 354 -6.37 -2.40 -13.43
CA GLY A 354 -6.84 -3.43 -14.35
C GLY A 354 -5.86 -4.60 -14.50
N LEU A 355 -5.87 -5.27 -15.64
CA LEU A 355 -5.11 -6.49 -15.90
C LEU A 355 -3.66 -6.19 -16.26
N ARG A 356 -2.73 -6.96 -15.68
CA ARG A 356 -1.35 -7.07 -16.14
C ARG A 356 -1.33 -7.93 -17.41
N GLU A 357 -0.32 -7.77 -18.24
CA GLU A 357 -0.23 -8.52 -19.49
C GLU A 357 -0.32 -10.04 -19.29
N HIS A 358 0.42 -10.58 -18.33
CA HIS A 358 0.36 -12.03 -18.02
C HIS A 358 -1.05 -12.49 -17.61
N GLN A 359 -1.83 -11.65 -16.90
CA GLN A 359 -3.20 -11.97 -16.53
C GLN A 359 -4.15 -11.95 -17.73
N ALA A 360 -3.92 -11.07 -18.70
CA ALA A 360 -4.67 -11.08 -19.96
C ALA A 360 -4.36 -12.35 -20.75
N GLN A 361 -3.08 -12.76 -20.81
CA GLN A 361 -2.65 -14.03 -21.44
C GLN A 361 -3.27 -15.25 -20.78
N GLU A 362 -3.20 -15.35 -19.46
CA GLU A 362 -3.78 -16.46 -18.68
C GLU A 362 -5.29 -16.58 -18.88
N ARG A 363 -5.98 -15.46 -19.10
CA ARG A 363 -7.42 -15.42 -19.41
C ARG A 363 -7.75 -15.69 -20.89
N GLY A 364 -6.74 -15.90 -21.74
CA GLY A 364 -6.91 -16.13 -23.18
C GLY A 364 -7.46 -14.92 -23.94
N LEU A 365 -7.30 -13.71 -23.38
CA LEU A 365 -7.79 -12.48 -24.04
C LEU A 365 -6.87 -12.12 -25.21
N LYS A 366 -7.47 -11.62 -26.30
CA LYS A 366 -6.74 -10.99 -27.41
C LYS A 366 -6.56 -9.51 -27.11
N TYR A 367 -5.33 -9.04 -27.03
CA TYR A 367 -5.04 -7.67 -26.62
C TYR A 367 -3.99 -7.02 -27.52
N LYS A 368 -3.98 -5.69 -27.50
CA LYS A 368 -2.95 -4.82 -28.05
C LYS A 368 -2.30 -4.04 -26.92
N ILE A 369 -1.06 -3.62 -27.13
CA ILE A 369 -0.31 -2.84 -26.15
C ILE A 369 0.18 -1.56 -26.78
N GLY A 370 -0.04 -0.44 -26.09
CA GLY A 370 0.61 0.82 -26.39
C GLY A 370 1.59 1.21 -25.30
N ARG A 371 2.70 1.86 -25.67
CA ARG A 371 3.78 2.26 -24.78
C ARG A 371 4.21 3.68 -25.07
N PHE A 372 4.54 4.42 -24.03
CA PHE A 372 5.14 5.74 -24.16
C PHE A 372 6.18 5.99 -23.07
N GLN A 373 7.26 6.66 -23.41
CA GLN A 373 8.39 6.86 -22.49
C GLN A 373 8.33 8.25 -21.84
N TYR A 374 8.56 8.34 -20.52
CA TYR A 374 8.65 9.63 -19.81
C TYR A 374 9.64 10.59 -20.46
N ARG A 375 10.79 10.11 -20.95
CA ARG A 375 11.80 10.91 -21.64
C ARG A 375 11.32 11.58 -22.92
N ALA A 376 10.13 11.28 -23.44
CA ALA A 376 9.55 11.97 -24.58
C ALA A 376 8.65 13.14 -24.17
N LEU A 377 8.37 13.30 -22.85
CA LEU A 377 7.53 14.37 -22.31
C LEU A 377 8.33 15.63 -22.01
N GLY A 378 7.93 16.77 -22.55
CA GLY A 378 8.56 18.06 -22.21
C GLY A 378 8.49 18.39 -20.72
N LYS A 379 7.37 18.04 -20.05
CA LYS A 379 7.22 18.25 -18.60
C LYS A 379 8.23 17.42 -17.79
N ALA A 380 8.49 16.17 -18.20
CA ALA A 380 9.48 15.32 -17.53
C ALA A 380 10.89 15.90 -17.61
N HIS A 381 11.28 16.45 -18.78
CA HIS A 381 12.55 17.18 -18.94
C HIS A 381 12.61 18.43 -18.06
N ALA A 382 11.57 19.25 -18.06
CA ALA A 382 11.52 20.46 -17.24
C ALA A 382 11.65 20.19 -15.73
N MET A 383 11.26 19.00 -15.29
CA MET A 383 11.34 18.57 -13.89
C MET A 383 12.62 17.79 -13.56
N GLY A 384 13.41 17.37 -14.56
CA GLY A 384 14.53 16.45 -14.39
C GLY A 384 14.13 14.99 -14.11
N GLU A 385 12.85 14.64 -14.30
CA GLU A 385 12.26 13.35 -13.93
C GLU A 385 11.89 12.54 -15.19
N ILE A 386 12.90 12.15 -15.96
CA ILE A 386 12.74 11.51 -17.28
C ILE A 386 12.65 9.98 -17.26
N ALA A 387 12.84 9.37 -16.07
CA ALA A 387 12.83 7.93 -15.92
C ALA A 387 11.39 7.42 -15.87
N GLY A 388 11.07 6.45 -16.73
CA GLY A 388 9.77 5.78 -16.67
C GLY A 388 9.10 5.55 -18.00
N MET A 389 7.90 4.93 -17.93
CA MET A 389 7.05 4.65 -19.09
C MET A 389 5.59 4.50 -18.69
N PHE A 390 4.73 4.66 -19.68
CA PHE A 390 3.32 4.28 -19.66
C PHE A 390 3.13 3.01 -20.50
N LYS A 391 2.24 2.13 -20.07
CA LYS A 391 1.82 0.94 -20.78
C LYS A 391 0.30 0.82 -20.68
N VAL A 392 -0.37 0.78 -21.83
CA VAL A 392 -1.81 0.60 -21.98
C VAL A 392 -2.07 -0.75 -22.62
N ILE A 393 -2.97 -1.54 -22.03
CA ILE A 393 -3.43 -2.82 -22.57
C ILE A 393 -4.89 -2.64 -22.94
N ALA A 394 -5.25 -2.94 -24.19
CA ALA A 394 -6.62 -2.85 -24.69
C ALA A 394 -7.02 -4.12 -25.46
N ASP A 395 -8.29 -4.45 -25.41
CA ASP A 395 -8.88 -5.57 -26.17
C ASP A 395 -8.76 -5.34 -27.67
N THR A 396 -8.38 -6.37 -28.42
CA THR A 396 -8.10 -6.26 -29.86
C THR A 396 -9.36 -5.96 -30.68
N GLU A 397 -10.52 -6.47 -30.27
CA GLU A 397 -11.76 -6.38 -31.06
C GLU A 397 -12.58 -5.14 -30.71
N THR A 398 -12.64 -4.82 -29.41
CA THR A 398 -13.49 -3.72 -28.90
C THR A 398 -12.71 -2.44 -28.61
N ASN A 399 -11.39 -2.48 -28.60
CA ASN A 399 -10.48 -1.43 -28.11
C ASN A 399 -10.72 -0.99 -26.65
N LYS A 400 -11.56 -1.70 -25.89
CA LYS A 400 -11.78 -1.38 -24.49
C LYS A 400 -10.49 -1.53 -23.67
N LEU A 401 -10.27 -0.61 -22.77
CA LEU A 401 -9.16 -0.66 -21.84
C LEU A 401 -9.27 -1.92 -20.96
N LEU A 402 -8.19 -2.68 -20.84
CA LEU A 402 -8.06 -3.85 -19.99
C LEU A 402 -7.14 -3.57 -18.79
N GLY A 403 -6.12 -2.75 -18.97
CA GLY A 403 -5.19 -2.38 -17.93
C GLY A 403 -4.27 -1.23 -18.33
N VAL A 404 -3.81 -0.50 -17.30
CA VAL A 404 -2.84 0.58 -17.45
C VAL A 404 -1.79 0.46 -16.37
N HIS A 405 -0.53 0.61 -16.76
CA HIS A 405 0.64 0.50 -15.90
C HIS A 405 1.57 1.66 -16.15
N ILE A 406 1.99 2.33 -15.09
CA ILE A 406 2.85 3.51 -15.15
C ILE A 406 4.02 3.31 -14.20
N ILE A 407 5.21 3.60 -14.65
CA ILE A 407 6.36 3.85 -13.79
C ILE A 407 6.93 5.22 -14.14
N GLY A 408 7.06 6.11 -13.17
CA GLY A 408 7.55 7.47 -13.36
C GLY A 408 7.09 8.40 -12.27
N HIS A 409 7.52 9.65 -12.33
CA HIS A 409 7.17 10.67 -11.35
C HIS A 409 5.64 10.92 -11.35
N ASN A 410 5.03 10.99 -10.18
CA ASN A 410 3.58 11.15 -9.96
C ASN A 410 2.70 10.03 -10.57
N ALA A 411 3.24 8.84 -10.78
CA ALA A 411 2.46 7.73 -11.34
C ALA A 411 1.21 7.41 -10.50
N ALA A 412 1.33 7.51 -9.16
CA ALA A 412 0.24 7.23 -8.22
C ALA A 412 -0.92 8.24 -8.32
N ASP A 413 -0.67 9.45 -8.81
CA ASP A 413 -1.72 10.44 -9.05
C ASP A 413 -2.33 10.28 -10.46
N ILE A 414 -1.50 10.07 -11.47
CA ILE A 414 -1.92 9.96 -12.88
C ILE A 414 -2.81 8.72 -13.11
N ILE A 415 -2.57 7.61 -12.42
CA ILE A 415 -3.30 6.35 -12.60
C ILE A 415 -4.81 6.49 -12.39
N HIS A 416 -5.27 7.51 -11.66
CA HIS A 416 -6.68 7.70 -11.38
C HIS A 416 -7.49 8.09 -12.60
N GLU A 417 -6.89 8.76 -13.59
CA GLU A 417 -7.50 8.98 -14.90
C GLU A 417 -7.81 7.64 -15.59
N ALA A 418 -6.83 6.74 -15.63
CA ALA A 418 -7.02 5.40 -16.16
C ALA A 418 -8.06 4.59 -15.36
N ALA A 419 -8.10 4.74 -14.03
CA ALA A 419 -9.10 4.06 -13.19
C ALA A 419 -10.53 4.54 -13.53
N VAL A 420 -10.73 5.84 -13.74
CA VAL A 420 -12.02 6.39 -14.17
C VAL A 420 -12.39 5.88 -15.55
N ALA A 421 -11.44 5.89 -16.49
CA ALA A 421 -11.64 5.39 -17.86
C ALA A 421 -12.02 3.90 -17.90
N LEU A 422 -11.31 3.05 -17.14
CA LEU A 422 -11.65 1.63 -17.01
C LEU A 422 -13.03 1.42 -16.37
N LYS A 423 -13.36 2.17 -15.32
CA LYS A 423 -14.65 2.07 -14.63
C LYS A 423 -15.80 2.47 -15.54
N ALA A 424 -15.59 3.45 -16.41
CA ALA A 424 -16.55 3.87 -17.42
C ALA A 424 -16.62 2.93 -18.64
N GLY A 425 -15.72 1.92 -18.76
CA GLY A 425 -15.64 1.01 -19.89
C GLY A 425 -15.18 1.70 -21.17
N MET A 426 -14.34 2.74 -21.05
CA MET A 426 -13.81 3.51 -22.19
C MET A 426 -12.90 2.66 -23.08
N THR A 427 -12.80 3.04 -24.35
CA THR A 427 -11.83 2.50 -25.30
C THR A 427 -10.51 3.28 -25.22
N ALA A 428 -9.41 2.67 -25.70
CA ALA A 428 -8.14 3.37 -25.87
C ALA A 428 -8.28 4.61 -26.78
N GLU A 429 -9.11 4.52 -27.83
CA GLU A 429 -9.40 5.62 -28.73
C GLU A 429 -10.09 6.79 -28.01
N ALA A 430 -11.11 6.52 -27.19
CA ALA A 430 -11.80 7.58 -26.45
C ALA A 430 -10.86 8.27 -25.44
N LEU A 431 -9.93 7.53 -24.82
CA LEU A 431 -8.91 8.09 -23.94
C LEU A 431 -7.91 8.96 -24.74
N ALA A 432 -7.46 8.47 -25.88
CA ALA A 432 -6.54 9.18 -26.77
C ALA A 432 -7.13 10.48 -27.33
N ASP A 433 -8.41 10.46 -27.71
CA ASP A 433 -9.11 11.63 -28.24
C ASP A 433 -9.44 12.70 -27.18
N THR A 434 -9.26 12.35 -25.88
CA THR A 434 -9.45 13.31 -24.80
C THR A 434 -8.31 14.32 -24.78
N VAL A 435 -8.63 15.62 -24.87
CA VAL A 435 -7.62 16.69 -24.88
C VAL A 435 -6.93 16.78 -23.52
N HIS A 436 -5.61 16.67 -23.54
CA HIS A 436 -4.77 16.82 -22.36
C HIS A 436 -4.11 18.20 -22.31
N ALA A 437 -3.97 18.74 -21.11
CA ALA A 437 -3.29 20.02 -20.90
C ALA A 437 -1.77 19.88 -21.17
N HIS A 438 -1.18 20.88 -21.84
CA HIS A 438 0.25 20.95 -22.12
C HIS A 438 0.94 22.06 -21.33
N PRO A 439 2.16 21.86 -20.74
CA PRO A 439 2.85 20.58 -20.62
C PRO A 439 2.45 19.85 -19.30
N THR A 440 2.11 18.58 -19.41
CA THR A 440 1.80 17.72 -18.26
C THR A 440 2.43 16.32 -18.39
N LEU A 441 2.47 15.56 -17.31
CA LEU A 441 2.88 14.15 -17.36
C LEU A 441 1.75 13.25 -17.88
N ALA A 442 0.49 13.67 -17.72
CA ALA A 442 -0.68 12.91 -18.17
C ALA A 442 -0.74 12.74 -19.71
N GLU A 443 -0.09 13.64 -20.49
CA GLU A 443 0.07 13.48 -21.95
C GLU A 443 0.70 12.13 -22.32
N GLY A 444 1.52 11.54 -21.44
CA GLY A 444 2.10 10.22 -21.67
C GLY A 444 1.06 9.09 -21.67
N LEU A 445 -0.04 9.25 -20.94
CA LEU A 445 -1.14 8.28 -20.96
C LEU A 445 -1.92 8.37 -22.26
N MET A 446 -2.18 9.58 -22.74
CA MET A 446 -2.79 9.84 -24.05
C MET A 446 -1.96 9.23 -25.19
N GLU A 447 -0.66 9.51 -25.24
CA GLU A 447 0.25 8.97 -26.25
C GLU A 447 0.36 7.44 -26.20
N ALA A 448 0.37 6.83 -25.00
CA ALA A 448 0.34 5.38 -24.86
C ALA A 448 -0.99 4.78 -25.35
N ALA A 449 -2.11 5.49 -25.18
CA ALA A 449 -3.40 5.09 -25.75
C ALA A 449 -3.41 5.23 -27.27
N GLU A 450 -2.80 6.27 -27.84
CA GLU A 450 -2.59 6.41 -29.30
C GLU A 450 -1.72 5.27 -29.86
N ASP A 451 -0.69 4.86 -29.13
CA ASP A 451 0.22 3.77 -29.53
C ASP A 451 -0.50 2.41 -29.63
N VAL A 452 -1.57 2.18 -28.85
CA VAL A 452 -2.43 0.98 -28.99
C VAL A 452 -2.96 0.85 -30.44
N MET A 453 -3.20 1.99 -31.11
CA MET A 453 -3.72 2.05 -32.49
C MET A 453 -2.61 2.31 -33.53
N GLY A 454 -1.34 2.36 -33.08
CA GLY A 454 -0.19 2.68 -33.93
C GLY A 454 -0.18 4.13 -34.44
N ARG A 455 -0.80 5.07 -33.70
CA ARG A 455 -0.96 6.49 -34.08
C ARG A 455 -0.16 7.45 -33.21
N ALA A 456 0.58 6.97 -32.18
CA ALA A 456 1.37 7.84 -31.32
C ALA A 456 2.29 8.77 -32.14
N ILE A 457 2.28 10.05 -31.78
CA ILE A 457 2.94 11.09 -32.57
C ILE A 457 4.41 11.22 -32.17
N HIS A 458 4.69 11.18 -30.87
CA HIS A 458 6.02 11.44 -30.34
C HIS A 458 6.84 10.15 -30.10
N VAL A 459 6.63 9.11 -30.91
CA VAL A 459 7.43 7.88 -30.96
C VAL A 459 8.18 7.78 -32.28
N PRO A 460 9.43 7.30 -32.27
CA PRO A 460 10.17 7.05 -33.53
C PRO A 460 9.42 6.04 -34.39
N LYS A 461 9.56 6.19 -35.72
CA LYS A 461 9.07 5.18 -36.65
C LYS A 461 9.76 3.84 -36.39
N PRO A 462 9.03 2.71 -36.28
CA PRO A 462 9.59 1.39 -36.05
C PRO A 462 10.55 0.92 -37.13
#